data_abea19566ef07271ec90d6bc54767453
#
_entry.id   abea19566ef07271ec90d6bc54767453
#
_cell.length_a   1.000
_cell.length_b   1.000
_cell.length_c   1.000
_cell.angle_alpha   90.00
_cell.angle_beta   90.00
_cell.angle_gamma   90.00
#
_symmetry.space_group_name_H-M   'P 1'
#
loop_
_entity.id
_entity.type
_entity.pdbx_description
1 polymer ?
#
loop_
_entity_poly.entity_id
_entity_poly.type
_entity_poly.pdbx_seq_one_letter_code
_entity_poly.pdbx_strand_id
1 'polypeptide(L)'
;MGYFEKYILRPIERPITDEDAKVELICSKDHPVMNFFYESCFYRHDYVVTEETYALPYEELFCFANTTPGENKELGATVSITVNGQTFTSDKTFMIAIPAFVPHGQIRITDMKTPIFSYVAGAGREHVSMPEENWITEDVKPIEDMVAYFNGDLYDPHESAKGHMTVLMQAY
;
A
#
# COMPACT_ATOMS: atom_id res chain seq x y z
N MET A 1 5.28 -2.68 33.04
CA MET A 1 4.92 -2.82 31.61
C MET A 1 4.00 -4.04 31.47
N GLY A 2 2.78 -3.85 30.99
CA GLY A 2 1.80 -4.94 30.89
C GLY A 2 2.25 -6.02 29.88
N TYR A 3 1.83 -7.26 30.08
CA TYR A 3 2.20 -8.38 29.20
C TYR A 3 1.90 -8.10 27.72
N PHE A 4 0.83 -7.39 27.41
CA PHE A 4 0.37 -7.08 26.04
C PHE A 4 0.98 -5.81 25.45
N GLU A 5 1.66 -4.96 26.23
CA GLU A 5 2.21 -3.69 25.72
C GLU A 5 3.22 -3.88 24.58
N LYS A 6 3.97 -4.98 24.59
CA LYS A 6 4.92 -5.32 23.53
C LYS A 6 4.27 -5.61 22.17
N TYR A 7 2.96 -5.84 22.12
CA TYR A 7 2.19 -6.09 20.88
C TYR A 7 1.45 -4.86 20.39
N ILE A 8 1.53 -3.74 21.12
CA ILE A 8 0.86 -2.49 20.73
C ILE A 8 1.85 -1.69 19.89
N LEU A 9 1.53 -1.54 18.61
CA LEU A 9 2.25 -0.62 17.72
C LEU A 9 1.80 0.80 18.05
N ARG A 10 2.76 1.70 18.22
CA ARG A 10 2.49 3.11 18.43
C ARG A 10 3.04 3.89 17.26
N PRO A 11 2.32 4.93 16.79
CA PRO A 11 2.84 5.80 15.76
C PRO A 11 4.15 6.44 16.22
N ILE A 12 5.01 6.75 15.25
CA ILE A 12 6.24 7.47 15.50
C ILE A 12 5.87 8.90 15.92
N GLU A 13 6.16 9.25 17.19
CA GLU A 13 5.91 10.58 17.72
C GLU A 13 7.03 11.52 17.29
N ARG A 14 6.82 12.28 16.24
CA ARG A 14 7.65 13.42 15.85
C ARG A 14 6.79 14.62 15.50
N PRO A 15 7.29 15.84 15.66
CA PRO A 15 6.60 17.02 15.15
C PRO A 15 6.38 16.89 13.65
N ILE A 16 5.14 17.12 13.19
CA ILE A 16 4.77 17.17 11.80
C ILE A 16 4.73 18.65 11.39
N THR A 17 5.45 19.01 10.36
CA THR A 17 5.48 20.36 9.79
C THR A 17 4.70 20.40 8.47
N ASP A 18 4.38 21.59 7.98
CA ASP A 18 3.69 21.75 6.69
C ASP A 18 4.57 21.34 5.50
N GLU A 19 5.88 21.26 5.69
CA GLU A 19 6.86 20.83 4.68
C GLU A 19 6.96 19.31 4.56
N ASP A 20 6.39 18.56 5.49
CA ASP A 20 6.43 17.09 5.45
C ASP A 20 5.51 16.55 4.36
N ALA A 21 6.07 16.20 3.21
CA ALA A 21 5.33 15.58 2.11
C ALA A 21 4.89 14.13 2.43
N LYS A 22 5.69 13.40 3.22
CA LYS A 22 5.38 12.07 3.74
C LYS A 22 5.41 12.07 5.27
N VAL A 23 4.35 11.57 5.89
CA VAL A 23 4.27 11.34 7.33
C VAL A 23 4.13 9.85 7.59
N GLU A 24 5.20 9.22 8.05
CA GLU A 24 5.20 7.81 8.44
C GLU A 24 4.42 7.65 9.75
N LEU A 25 3.49 6.70 9.80
CA LEU A 25 2.66 6.42 10.96
C LEU A 25 3.18 5.20 11.73
N ILE A 26 3.36 4.08 11.05
CA ILE A 26 3.80 2.81 11.64
C ILE A 26 4.72 2.12 10.64
N CYS A 27 5.84 1.60 11.13
CA CYS A 27 6.73 0.76 10.36
C CYS A 27 7.10 -0.49 11.18
N SER A 28 6.96 -1.67 10.57
CA SER A 28 7.21 -2.96 11.25
C SER A 28 8.67 -3.19 11.63
N LYS A 29 9.62 -2.52 10.95
CA LYS A 29 11.06 -2.62 11.29
C LYS A 29 11.36 -2.19 12.74
N ASP A 30 10.52 -1.33 13.30
CA ASP A 30 10.67 -0.82 14.66
C ASP A 30 10.03 -1.73 15.73
N HIS A 31 9.40 -2.84 15.27
CA HIS A 31 8.65 -3.75 16.13
C HIS A 31 9.14 -5.20 16.00
N PRO A 32 9.99 -5.67 16.95
CA PRO A 32 10.63 -6.98 16.87
C PRO A 32 9.67 -8.17 16.95
N VAL A 33 8.41 -7.94 17.29
CA VAL A 33 7.39 -9.00 17.41
C VAL A 33 6.61 -9.24 16.13
N MET A 34 6.75 -8.38 15.11
CA MET A 34 6.09 -8.57 13.83
C MET A 34 6.87 -9.53 12.94
N ASN A 35 6.17 -10.49 12.33
CA ASN A 35 6.73 -11.46 11.39
C ASN A 35 6.35 -11.17 9.94
N PHE A 36 5.83 -9.97 9.67
CA PHE A 36 5.51 -9.48 8.33
C PHE A 36 5.98 -8.03 8.20
N PHE A 37 6.29 -7.64 6.99
CA PHE A 37 6.59 -6.25 6.66
C PHE A 37 5.29 -5.45 6.61
N TYR A 38 5.30 -4.27 7.21
CA TYR A 38 4.20 -3.32 7.15
C TYR A 38 4.74 -1.90 7.33
N GLU A 39 4.33 -1.02 6.45
CA GLU A 39 4.54 0.42 6.59
C GLU A 39 3.25 1.14 6.24
N SER A 40 2.87 2.13 7.03
CA SER A 40 1.76 3.03 6.71
C SER A 40 2.16 4.48 6.87
N CYS A 41 1.63 5.31 5.99
CA CYS A 41 1.95 6.74 5.98
C CYS A 41 0.81 7.58 5.41
N PHE A 42 0.88 8.89 5.65
CA PHE A 42 0.16 9.89 4.88
C PHE A 42 1.11 10.57 3.91
N TYR A 43 0.66 10.75 2.67
CA TYR A 43 1.25 11.68 1.72
C TYR A 43 0.39 12.94 1.70
N ARG A 44 1.04 14.09 1.76
CA ARG A 44 0.38 15.41 1.87
C ARG A 44 0.63 16.31 0.66
N HIS A 45 1.63 15.98 -0.11
CA HIS A 45 2.03 16.64 -1.34
C HIS A 45 2.48 15.61 -2.36
N ASP A 46 2.66 16.03 -3.60
CA ASP A 46 3.28 15.21 -4.64
C ASP A 46 4.58 14.59 -4.12
N TYR A 47 4.76 13.30 -4.39
CA TYR A 47 5.85 12.55 -3.80
C TYR A 47 6.35 11.42 -4.72
N VAL A 48 7.65 11.22 -4.74
CA VAL A 48 8.28 10.05 -5.35
C VAL A 48 8.51 9.02 -4.26
N VAL A 49 7.75 7.94 -4.28
CA VAL A 49 7.88 6.87 -3.28
C VAL A 49 9.15 6.09 -3.53
N THR A 50 9.39 5.69 -4.79
CA THR A 50 10.64 5.08 -5.26
C THR A 50 10.83 5.30 -6.75
N GLU A 51 12.09 5.49 -7.15
CA GLU A 51 12.52 5.48 -8.56
C GLU A 51 13.09 4.12 -8.97
N GLU A 52 13.37 3.26 -8.00
CA GLU A 52 13.99 1.96 -8.24
C GLU A 52 12.95 0.93 -8.65
N THR A 53 13.41 -0.06 -9.43
CA THR A 53 12.69 -1.30 -9.68
C THR A 53 13.30 -2.38 -8.81
N TYR A 54 12.46 -3.15 -8.14
CA TYR A 54 12.90 -4.25 -7.28
C TYR A 54 11.88 -5.40 -7.36
N ALA A 55 12.25 -6.56 -6.85
CA ALA A 55 11.33 -7.67 -6.62
C ALA A 55 11.58 -8.28 -5.25
N LEU A 56 10.53 -8.78 -4.61
CA LEU A 56 10.59 -9.40 -3.29
C LEU A 56 10.35 -10.91 -3.38
N PRO A 57 10.90 -11.71 -2.46
CA PRO A 57 10.68 -13.15 -2.44
C PRO A 57 9.29 -13.55 -1.90
N TYR A 58 8.40 -12.58 -1.74
CA TYR A 58 7.03 -12.75 -1.26
C TYR A 58 6.11 -11.73 -1.93
N GLU A 59 4.82 -11.99 -1.85
CA GLU A 59 3.78 -11.09 -2.35
C GLU A 59 3.78 -9.77 -1.58
N GLU A 60 3.65 -8.66 -2.29
CA GLU A 60 3.57 -7.32 -1.73
C GLU A 60 2.25 -6.65 -2.08
N LEU A 61 1.63 -6.07 -1.08
CA LEU A 61 0.36 -5.39 -1.19
C LEU A 61 0.55 -3.89 -0.96
N PHE A 62 0.17 -3.07 -1.92
CA PHE A 62 0.04 -1.63 -1.77
C PHE A 62 -1.42 -1.22 -1.69
N CYS A 63 -1.71 -0.24 -0.85
CA CYS A 63 -3.00 0.42 -0.78
C CYS A 63 -2.81 1.93 -0.84
N PHE A 64 -3.65 2.60 -1.62
CA PHE A 64 -3.74 4.06 -1.68
C PHE A 64 -5.21 4.45 -1.52
N ALA A 65 -5.50 5.25 -0.50
CA ALA A 65 -6.86 5.61 -0.14
C ALA A 65 -7.02 7.11 0.14
N ASN A 66 -8.16 7.66 -0.26
CA ASN A 66 -8.55 9.03 0.09
C ASN A 66 -8.80 9.13 1.59
N THR A 67 -8.43 10.27 2.17
CA THR A 67 -8.69 10.59 3.59
C THR A 67 -9.88 11.50 3.81
N THR A 68 -10.51 12.01 2.75
CA THR A 68 -11.68 12.88 2.84
C THR A 68 -12.93 12.05 3.17
N PRO A 69 -13.62 12.33 4.30
CA PRO A 69 -14.83 11.61 4.65
C PRO A 69 -15.90 11.69 3.56
N GLY A 70 -16.41 10.54 3.12
CA GLY A 70 -17.42 10.44 2.08
C GLY A 70 -16.90 10.42 0.64
N GLU A 71 -15.62 10.69 0.42
CA GLU A 71 -14.98 10.68 -0.90
C GLU A 71 -14.04 9.48 -1.05
N ASN A 72 -14.58 8.29 -0.84
CA ASN A 72 -13.79 7.08 -0.76
C ASN A 72 -13.49 6.40 -2.11
N LYS A 73 -14.17 6.79 -3.20
CA LYS A 73 -13.93 6.26 -4.55
C LYS A 73 -12.79 6.98 -5.25
N GLU A 74 -12.78 8.30 -5.21
CA GLU A 74 -11.76 9.14 -5.80
C GLU A 74 -10.57 9.21 -4.83
N LEU A 75 -9.36 9.10 -5.35
CA LEU A 75 -8.16 9.12 -4.51
C LEU A 75 -7.81 10.54 -4.02
N GLY A 76 -8.14 11.56 -4.81
CA GLY A 76 -7.70 12.93 -4.54
C GLY A 76 -6.26 13.21 -4.94
N ALA A 77 -5.64 12.29 -5.63
CA ALA A 77 -4.31 12.35 -6.24
C ALA A 77 -4.25 11.38 -7.42
N THR A 78 -3.17 11.40 -8.17
CA THR A 78 -2.86 10.40 -9.20
C THR A 78 -1.67 9.57 -8.73
N VAL A 79 -1.82 8.25 -8.69
CA VAL A 79 -0.73 7.31 -8.38
C VAL A 79 -0.35 6.54 -9.63
N SER A 80 0.95 6.49 -9.91
CA SER A 80 1.52 5.61 -10.93
C SER A 80 2.45 4.58 -10.29
N ILE A 81 2.40 3.35 -10.79
CA ILE A 81 3.27 2.24 -10.38
C ILE A 81 3.64 1.42 -11.61
N THR A 82 4.89 1.03 -11.73
CA THR A 82 5.36 0.16 -12.79
C THR A 82 5.52 -1.26 -12.27
N VAL A 83 4.90 -2.23 -12.94
CA VAL A 83 4.99 -3.66 -12.65
C VAL A 83 5.37 -4.39 -13.92
N ASN A 84 6.44 -5.16 -13.89
CA ASN A 84 6.97 -5.91 -15.03
C ASN A 84 7.08 -5.05 -16.31
N GLY A 85 7.55 -3.81 -16.16
CA GLY A 85 7.71 -2.87 -17.27
C GLY A 85 6.43 -2.21 -17.78
N GLN A 86 5.27 -2.55 -17.23
CA GLN A 86 3.98 -1.91 -17.52
C GLN A 86 3.65 -0.87 -16.46
N THR A 87 3.30 0.35 -16.86
CA THR A 87 2.91 1.41 -15.92
C THR A 87 1.40 1.47 -15.82
N PHE A 88 0.91 1.24 -14.61
CA PHE A 88 -0.47 1.47 -14.21
C PHE A 88 -0.60 2.85 -13.59
N THR A 89 -1.71 3.54 -13.86
CA THR A 89 -2.01 4.86 -13.30
C THR A 89 -3.46 4.92 -12.87
N SER A 90 -3.71 5.43 -11.67
CA SER A 90 -5.08 5.58 -11.14
C SER A 90 -5.24 6.85 -10.32
N ASP A 91 -6.41 7.48 -10.47
CA ASP A 91 -6.93 8.57 -9.63
C ASP A 91 -8.04 8.07 -8.66
N LYS A 92 -8.24 6.76 -8.59
CA LYS A 92 -9.21 6.09 -7.73
C LYS A 92 -8.52 5.47 -6.52
N THR A 93 -9.24 5.30 -5.42
CA THR A 93 -8.81 4.49 -4.29
C THR A 93 -8.67 3.03 -4.72
N PHE A 94 -7.51 2.43 -4.51
CA PHE A 94 -7.21 1.08 -4.97
C PHE A 94 -6.22 0.34 -4.08
N MET A 95 -6.20 -0.98 -4.23
CA MET A 95 -5.10 -1.86 -3.81
C MET A 95 -4.51 -2.56 -5.02
N ILE A 96 -3.23 -2.88 -4.93
CA ILE A 96 -2.55 -3.75 -5.89
C ILE A 96 -1.76 -4.81 -5.13
N ALA A 97 -1.98 -6.09 -5.50
CA ALA A 97 -1.25 -7.24 -4.96
C ALA A 97 -0.27 -7.73 -6.01
N ILE A 98 1.01 -7.55 -5.75
CA ILE A 98 2.09 -7.89 -6.68
C ILE A 98 2.66 -9.24 -6.25
N PRO A 99 2.67 -10.25 -7.15
CA PRO A 99 3.19 -11.56 -6.82
C PRO A 99 4.67 -11.55 -6.48
N ALA A 100 5.09 -12.54 -5.68
CA ALA A 100 6.51 -12.76 -5.37
C ALA A 100 7.36 -12.85 -6.65
N PHE A 101 8.58 -12.32 -6.58
CA PHE A 101 9.58 -12.29 -7.65
C PHE A 101 9.24 -11.43 -8.88
N VAL A 102 8.06 -10.81 -8.96
CA VAL A 102 7.70 -9.93 -10.06
C VAL A 102 8.33 -8.54 -9.84
N PRO A 103 9.13 -8.03 -10.81
CA PRO A 103 9.75 -6.72 -10.70
C PRO A 103 8.70 -5.60 -10.71
N HIS A 104 8.82 -4.68 -9.77
CA HIS A 104 7.93 -3.53 -9.64
C HIS A 104 8.63 -2.37 -8.94
N GLY A 105 8.00 -1.20 -8.97
CA GLY A 105 8.54 0.02 -8.37
C GLY A 105 8.19 1.26 -9.19
N GLN A 106 9.08 2.26 -9.24
CA GLN A 106 8.86 3.54 -9.92
C GLN A 106 7.51 4.14 -9.53
N ILE A 107 7.27 4.22 -8.21
CA ILE A 107 5.99 4.66 -7.66
C ILE A 107 6.02 6.17 -7.45
N ARG A 108 5.05 6.86 -8.05
CA ARG A 108 4.90 8.30 -7.97
C ARG A 108 3.48 8.70 -7.60
N ILE A 109 3.37 9.75 -6.82
CA ILE A 109 2.11 10.39 -6.43
C ILE A 109 2.17 11.82 -6.96
N THR A 110 1.22 12.20 -7.79
CA THR A 110 1.15 13.50 -8.47
C THR A 110 -0.26 14.07 -8.39
N ASP A 111 -0.40 15.34 -8.80
CA ASP A 111 -1.70 16.03 -8.86
C ASP A 111 -2.48 15.96 -7.53
N MET A 112 -1.77 16.02 -6.41
CA MET A 112 -2.37 15.91 -5.08
C MET A 112 -3.31 17.07 -4.80
N LYS A 113 -4.58 16.77 -4.55
CA LYS A 113 -5.64 17.73 -4.16
C LYS A 113 -5.97 17.61 -2.68
N THR A 114 -5.91 16.39 -2.15
CA THR A 114 -6.16 16.07 -0.74
C THR A 114 -5.11 15.07 -0.26
N PRO A 115 -4.70 15.11 1.01
CA PRO A 115 -3.81 14.10 1.55
C PRO A 115 -4.39 12.69 1.36
N ILE A 116 -3.52 11.73 1.07
CA ILE A 116 -3.90 10.34 0.92
C ILE A 116 -3.24 9.47 1.99
N PHE A 117 -3.94 8.43 2.40
CA PHE A 117 -3.39 7.36 3.22
C PHE A 117 -2.82 6.27 2.32
N SER A 118 -1.68 5.73 2.71
CA SER A 118 -1.09 4.58 2.04
C SER A 118 -0.58 3.58 3.07
N TYR A 119 -0.66 2.31 2.73
CA TYR A 119 0.14 1.29 3.38
C TYR A 119 0.73 0.33 2.36
N VAL A 120 1.84 -0.27 2.75
CA VAL A 120 2.46 -1.40 2.08
C VAL A 120 2.62 -2.54 3.09
N ALA A 121 2.37 -3.76 2.65
CA ALA A 121 2.49 -4.95 3.48
C ALA A 121 3.02 -6.13 2.66
N GLY A 122 3.79 -7.00 3.30
CA GLY A 122 4.31 -8.21 2.69
C GLY A 122 4.54 -9.31 3.71
N ALA A 123 4.51 -10.57 3.25
CA ALA A 123 4.65 -11.73 4.13
C ALA A 123 6.07 -11.90 4.70
N GLY A 124 7.07 -11.21 4.13
CA GLY A 124 8.44 -11.20 4.65
C GLY A 124 8.59 -10.29 5.86
N ARG A 125 9.60 -10.56 6.67
CA ARG A 125 9.89 -9.72 7.85
C ARG A 125 10.62 -8.42 7.49
N GLU A 126 11.42 -8.47 6.45
CA GLU A 126 12.25 -7.37 6.00
C GLU A 126 12.01 -7.12 4.51
N HIS A 127 12.05 -5.87 4.11
CA HIS A 127 11.97 -5.46 2.71
C HIS A 127 13.35 -5.64 2.07
N VAL A 128 13.64 -6.87 1.63
CA VAL A 128 14.93 -7.23 1.02
C VAL A 128 14.72 -7.58 -0.44
N SER A 129 15.25 -6.73 -1.31
CA SER A 129 15.18 -6.93 -2.76
C SER A 129 15.95 -8.18 -3.20
N MET A 130 15.34 -8.89 -4.16
CA MET A 130 15.98 -10.03 -4.82
C MET A 130 16.93 -9.57 -5.92
N PRO A 131 18.02 -10.32 -6.20
CA PRO A 131 18.83 -10.12 -7.40
C PRO A 131 18.01 -10.27 -8.68
N GLU A 132 18.34 -9.48 -9.71
CA GLU A 132 17.57 -9.42 -10.96
C GLU A 132 17.49 -10.78 -11.70
N GLU A 133 18.52 -11.62 -11.57
CA GLU A 133 18.53 -12.98 -12.15
C GLU A 133 17.44 -13.90 -11.59
N ASN A 134 16.80 -13.53 -10.49
CA ASN A 134 15.71 -14.26 -9.85
C ASN A 134 14.33 -13.67 -10.15
N TRP A 135 14.25 -12.62 -10.96
CA TRP A 135 12.99 -11.99 -11.29
C TRP A 135 12.15 -12.86 -12.25
N ILE A 136 10.85 -12.88 -12.02
CA ILE A 136 9.88 -13.50 -12.92
C ILE A 136 9.32 -12.41 -13.82
N THR A 137 9.64 -12.48 -15.11
CA THR A 137 9.20 -11.51 -16.12
C THR A 137 8.35 -12.14 -17.23
N GLU A 138 8.30 -13.48 -17.29
CA GLU A 138 7.48 -14.23 -18.24
C GLU A 138 6.21 -14.75 -17.55
N ASP A 139 5.13 -14.87 -18.30
CA ASP A 139 3.82 -15.36 -17.85
C ASP A 139 3.24 -14.59 -16.63
N VAL A 140 3.65 -13.34 -16.47
CA VAL A 140 3.10 -12.45 -15.43
C VAL A 140 1.70 -11.98 -15.87
N LYS A 141 0.74 -12.05 -14.95
CA LYS A 141 -0.62 -11.53 -15.20
C LYS A 141 -0.58 -10.04 -15.59
N PRO A 142 -1.53 -9.57 -16.42
CA PRO A 142 -1.71 -8.14 -16.64
C PRO A 142 -1.87 -7.38 -15.33
N ILE A 143 -1.34 -6.16 -15.28
CA ILE A 143 -1.36 -5.36 -14.05
C ILE A 143 -2.80 -5.07 -13.59
N GLU A 144 -3.75 -4.96 -14.50
CA GLU A 144 -5.17 -4.75 -14.22
C GLU A 144 -5.78 -5.90 -13.42
N ASP A 145 -5.29 -7.13 -13.59
CA ASP A 145 -5.74 -8.31 -12.84
C ASP A 145 -5.15 -8.37 -11.41
N MET A 146 -4.21 -7.50 -11.09
CA MET A 146 -3.61 -7.35 -9.77
C MET A 146 -4.27 -6.24 -8.95
N VAL A 147 -5.11 -5.41 -9.58
CA VAL A 147 -5.69 -4.20 -8.99
C VAL A 147 -7.10 -4.47 -8.51
N ALA A 148 -7.39 -4.00 -7.30
CA ALA A 148 -8.73 -3.94 -6.73
C ALA A 148 -9.09 -2.50 -6.41
N TYR A 149 -10.22 -2.04 -6.93
CA TYR A 149 -10.74 -0.71 -6.65
C TYR A 149 -11.68 -0.73 -5.45
N PHE A 150 -11.60 0.33 -4.65
CA PHE A 150 -12.59 0.54 -3.61
C PHE A 150 -13.93 0.97 -4.22
N ASN A 151 -14.93 0.15 -4.04
CA ASN A 151 -16.29 0.46 -4.43
C ASN A 151 -17.07 0.91 -3.18
N GLY A 152 -17.23 2.21 -2.99
CA GLY A 152 -17.85 2.79 -1.80
C GLY A 152 -19.29 2.36 -1.48
N ASP A 153 -19.92 1.54 -2.32
CA ASP A 153 -21.28 1.03 -2.13
C ASP A 153 -21.33 -0.27 -1.31
N LEU A 154 -20.20 -0.70 -0.76
CA LEU A 154 -19.98 -2.08 -0.32
C LEU A 154 -20.10 -2.34 1.17
N TYR A 155 -20.37 -1.36 1.96
CA TYR A 155 -20.72 -1.65 3.32
C TYR A 155 -22.20 -2.04 3.42
N ASP A 156 -22.51 -3.29 3.10
CA ASP A 156 -23.71 -3.95 3.61
C ASP A 156 -23.35 -4.66 4.92
N PRO A 157 -23.81 -4.17 6.07
CA PRO A 157 -23.52 -4.80 7.35
C PRO A 157 -24.10 -6.22 7.46
N HIS A 158 -25.06 -6.60 6.64
CA HIS A 158 -25.60 -7.96 6.58
C HIS A 158 -24.72 -8.90 5.78
N GLU A 159 -24.09 -8.44 4.72
CA GLU A 159 -23.09 -9.21 3.98
C GLU A 159 -21.79 -9.37 4.77
N SER A 160 -21.34 -8.31 5.46
CA SER A 160 -20.14 -8.37 6.31
C SER A 160 -20.29 -9.31 7.50
N ALA A 161 -21.53 -9.49 8.01
CA ALA A 161 -21.83 -10.44 9.09
C ALA A 161 -21.66 -11.90 8.68
N LYS A 162 -21.51 -12.21 7.39
CA LYS A 162 -21.24 -13.57 6.90
C LYS A 162 -19.79 -14.00 7.06
N GLY A 163 -18.97 -13.25 7.74
CA GLY A 163 -17.74 -13.76 8.35
C GLY A 163 -16.45 -13.56 7.54
N HIS A 164 -16.37 -12.58 6.67
CA HIS A 164 -15.13 -12.27 5.99
C HIS A 164 -14.67 -10.84 6.22
N MET A 165 -13.41 -10.66 6.57
CA MET A 165 -12.74 -9.35 6.72
C MET A 165 -12.57 -8.60 5.40
N THR A 166 -13.29 -8.93 4.38
CA THR A 166 -13.31 -8.26 3.08
C THR A 166 -14.15 -6.98 3.06
N VAL A 167 -14.43 -6.44 4.21
CA VAL A 167 -15.36 -5.32 4.36
C VAL A 167 -14.82 -3.99 3.84
N LEU A 168 -13.52 -3.88 3.67
CA LEU A 168 -12.92 -2.62 3.27
C LEU A 168 -12.64 -2.52 1.78
N MET A 169 -12.55 -3.63 1.08
CA MET A 169 -12.24 -3.63 -0.35
C MET A 169 -12.84 -4.85 -1.03
N GLN A 170 -13.68 -4.63 -2.01
CA GLN A 170 -14.08 -5.65 -2.96
C GLN A 170 -13.43 -5.35 -4.30
N ALA A 171 -12.61 -6.28 -4.77
CA ALA A 171 -12.19 -6.33 -6.15
C ALA A 171 -13.37 -6.74 -7.02
N TYR A 172 -13.60 -6.01 -8.10
CA TYR A 172 -14.47 -6.38 -9.19
C TYR A 172 -13.68 -6.44 -10.47
#